data_e7f92a114c447e61bf3a36d535e6887e
#
_entry.id   e7f92a114c447e61bf3a36d535e6887e
#
_cell.length_a   1.000
_cell.length_b   1.000
_cell.length_c   1.000
_cell.angle_alpha   90.00
_cell.angle_beta   90.00
_cell.angle_gamma   90.00
#
_symmetry.space_group_name_H-M   'P 1'
#
loop_
_entity.id
_entity.type
_entity.pdbx_description
1 polymer ?
#
loop_
_entity_poly.entity_id
_entity_poly.type
_entity_poly.pdbx_seq_one_letter_code
_entity_poly.pdbx_strand_id
1 'polypeptide(L)'
;YFEILNINHDKIISSPSCRARQHATLSFGKIDKFYNELVHYGPWNEKLSVFENNIKNILLNEAPSKNKNTIIVAHNGVMSRNIFDEFPADSNFYLKQGGFFLIKVEDNKIKLKHTFDEFYKFSSTLLERPGNN
;
A
#
# COMPACT_ATOMS: atom_id res chain seq x y z
N TYR A 1 -5.34 5.17 -14.68
CA TYR A 1 -6.51 4.51 -14.07
C TYR A 1 -7.03 5.28 -12.86
N PHE A 2 -6.18 5.75 -11.93
CA PHE A 2 -6.64 6.52 -10.76
C PHE A 2 -7.40 7.80 -11.18
N GLU A 3 -6.91 8.50 -12.20
CA GLU A 3 -7.58 9.66 -12.79
C GLU A 3 -8.89 9.28 -13.46
N ILE A 4 -8.90 8.22 -14.29
CA ILE A 4 -10.11 7.73 -14.99
C ILE A 4 -11.20 7.32 -14.00
N LEU A 5 -10.80 6.73 -12.85
CA LEU A 5 -11.72 6.29 -11.81
C LEU A 5 -12.07 7.38 -10.80
N ASN A 6 -11.52 8.58 -10.98
CA ASN A 6 -11.66 9.70 -10.04
C ASN A 6 -11.32 9.31 -8.59
N ILE A 7 -10.25 8.52 -8.42
CA ILE A 7 -9.76 8.13 -7.10
C ILE A 7 -8.91 9.27 -6.54
N ASN A 8 -9.53 10.06 -5.70
CA ASN A 8 -8.86 11.18 -5.05
C ASN A 8 -7.78 10.70 -4.07
N HIS A 9 -6.61 11.30 -4.13
CA HIS A 9 -5.51 11.07 -3.20
C HIS A 9 -4.87 12.40 -2.77
N ASP A 10 -4.35 12.46 -1.56
CA ASP A 10 -3.67 13.64 -1.03
C ASP A 10 -2.18 13.43 -0.85
N LYS A 11 -1.74 12.20 -0.61
CA LYS A 11 -0.33 11.89 -0.39
C LYS A 11 0.15 10.73 -1.24
N ILE A 12 1.34 10.87 -1.78
CA ILE A 12 2.10 9.80 -2.43
C ILE A 12 3.37 9.56 -1.61
N ILE A 13 3.46 8.41 -1.00
CA ILE A 13 4.57 7.99 -0.14
C ILE A 13 5.33 6.87 -0.84
N SER A 14 6.64 6.90 -0.80
CA SER A 14 7.46 5.88 -1.45
C SER A 14 8.60 5.37 -0.58
N SER A 15 8.97 4.11 -0.80
CA SER A 15 10.30 3.63 -0.47
C SER A 15 11.35 4.46 -1.20
N PRO A 16 12.52 4.75 -0.60
CA PRO A 16 13.60 5.48 -1.27
C PRO A 16 14.31 4.67 -2.36
N SER A 17 13.99 3.39 -2.56
CA SER A 17 14.59 2.56 -3.61
C SER A 17 14.27 3.08 -5.01
N CYS A 18 15.20 2.92 -5.96
CA CYS A 18 15.04 3.41 -7.33
C CYS A 18 13.75 2.91 -7.99
N ARG A 19 13.43 1.63 -7.86
CA ARG A 19 12.22 1.03 -8.45
C ARG A 19 10.94 1.64 -7.91
N ALA A 20 10.84 1.79 -6.60
CA ALA A 20 9.64 2.36 -5.97
C ALA A 20 9.47 3.84 -6.35
N ARG A 21 10.55 4.62 -6.33
CA ARG A 21 10.52 6.03 -6.75
C ARG A 21 10.11 6.20 -8.20
N GLN A 22 10.69 5.41 -9.11
CA GLN A 22 10.32 5.44 -10.53
C GLN A 22 8.86 5.07 -10.73
N HIS A 23 8.39 4.01 -10.05
CA HIS A 23 6.98 3.62 -10.11
C HIS A 23 6.07 4.73 -9.59
N ALA A 24 6.34 5.30 -8.42
CA ALA A 24 5.54 6.38 -7.87
C ALA A 24 5.51 7.61 -8.80
N THR A 25 6.66 8.04 -9.31
CA THR A 25 6.75 9.21 -10.19
C THR A 25 6.04 8.97 -11.54
N LEU A 26 6.22 7.81 -12.16
CA LEU A 26 5.57 7.49 -13.44
C LEU A 26 4.06 7.32 -13.32
N SER A 27 3.59 6.77 -12.18
CA SER A 27 2.16 6.50 -11.97
C SER A 27 1.38 7.70 -11.44
N PHE A 28 2.00 8.56 -10.63
CA PHE A 28 1.32 9.62 -9.89
C PHE A 28 1.93 11.01 -10.05
N GLY A 29 3.00 11.13 -10.82
CA GLY A 29 3.66 12.41 -11.17
C GLY A 29 4.49 13.04 -10.05
N LYS A 30 4.36 12.58 -8.80
CA LYS A 30 5.05 13.16 -7.63
C LYS A 30 5.32 12.13 -6.54
N ILE A 31 6.16 12.52 -5.58
CA ILE A 31 6.35 11.84 -4.30
C ILE A 31 6.36 12.92 -3.23
N ASP A 32 5.47 12.80 -2.25
CA ASP A 32 5.37 13.78 -1.16
C ASP A 32 6.30 13.42 0.01
N LYS A 33 6.56 12.13 0.24
CA LYS A 33 7.35 11.67 1.38
C LYS A 33 8.06 10.33 1.13
N PHE A 34 9.21 10.15 1.77
CA PHE A 34 9.96 8.89 1.79
C PHE A 34 10.03 8.31 3.20
N TYR A 35 9.96 6.99 3.30
CA TYR A 35 10.25 6.25 4.52
C TYR A 35 11.25 5.13 4.25
N ASN A 36 12.37 5.13 4.98
CA ASN A 36 13.41 4.11 4.86
C ASN A 36 12.88 2.73 5.25
N GLU A 37 11.94 2.67 6.16
CA GLU A 37 11.28 1.46 6.64
C GLU A 37 10.49 0.74 5.53
N LEU A 38 10.18 1.42 4.45
CA LEU A 38 9.52 0.82 3.26
C LEU A 38 10.50 0.10 2.33
N VAL A 39 11.80 0.07 2.63
CA VAL A 39 12.76 -0.73 1.86
C VAL A 39 12.59 -2.21 2.24
N HIS A 40 12.50 -3.08 1.24
CA HIS A 40 12.24 -4.52 1.41
C HIS A 40 13.23 -5.23 2.35
N TYR A 41 14.44 -4.75 2.38
CA TYR A 41 15.47 -5.19 3.30
C TYR A 41 15.69 -4.04 4.29
N GLY A 42 14.84 -3.97 5.31
CA GLY A 42 14.99 -2.99 6.39
C GLY A 42 16.40 -2.99 6.99
N PRO A 43 16.70 -2.14 7.94
CA PRO A 43 17.99 -2.16 8.58
C PRO A 43 18.26 -3.59 9.08
N TRP A 44 19.27 -4.19 8.52
CA TRP A 44 19.59 -5.63 8.50
C TRP A 44 19.73 -6.29 9.89
N ASN A 45 19.69 -5.50 10.95
CA ASN A 45 19.88 -5.93 12.34
C ASN A 45 18.63 -5.77 13.21
N GLU A 46 17.53 -5.26 12.68
CA GLU A 46 16.31 -5.13 13.46
C GLU A 46 15.52 -6.43 13.52
N LYS A 47 14.96 -6.72 14.69
CA LYS A 47 14.02 -7.81 14.84
C LYS A 47 12.79 -7.55 13.96
N LEU A 48 12.23 -8.61 13.39
CA LEU A 48 11.05 -8.54 12.54
C LEU A 48 9.89 -7.74 13.19
N SER A 49 9.68 -7.91 14.49
CA SER A 49 8.66 -7.19 15.27
C SER A 49 8.86 -5.67 15.28
N VAL A 50 10.11 -5.19 15.29
CA VAL A 50 10.42 -3.75 15.21
C VAL A 50 10.05 -3.22 13.83
N PHE A 51 10.42 -3.95 12.79
CA PHE A 51 10.07 -3.60 11.42
C PHE A 51 8.55 -3.55 11.22
N GLU A 52 7.82 -4.56 11.66
CA GLU A 52 6.34 -4.61 11.58
C GLU A 52 5.69 -3.44 12.31
N ASN A 53 6.17 -3.11 13.51
CA ASN A 53 5.68 -1.95 14.26
C ASN A 53 5.96 -0.63 13.54
N ASN A 54 7.12 -0.48 12.92
CA ASN A 54 7.45 0.72 12.15
C ASN A 54 6.48 0.89 10.96
N ILE A 55 6.18 -0.19 10.25
CA ILE A 55 5.20 -0.16 9.14
C ILE A 55 3.79 0.16 9.66
N LYS A 56 3.35 -0.45 10.75
CA LYS A 56 2.06 -0.11 11.39
C LYS A 56 1.98 1.37 11.74
N ASN A 57 3.02 1.92 12.34
CA ASN A 57 3.08 3.33 12.68
C ASN A 57 3.00 4.24 11.45
N ILE A 58 3.67 3.89 10.35
CA ILE A 58 3.54 4.63 9.08
C ILE A 58 2.09 4.63 8.60
N LEU A 59 1.44 3.48 8.57
CA LEU A 59 0.05 3.35 8.10
C LEU A 59 -0.93 4.16 8.95
N LEU A 60 -0.75 4.14 10.27
CA LEU A 60 -1.59 4.90 11.21
C LEU A 60 -1.36 6.41 11.09
N ASN A 61 -0.10 6.85 11.02
CA ASN A 61 0.26 8.27 10.98
C ASN A 61 -0.03 8.94 9.63
N GLU A 62 0.00 8.16 8.56
CA GLU A 62 -0.24 8.64 7.19
C GLU A 62 -1.65 8.31 6.68
N ALA A 63 -2.57 8.03 7.59
CA ALA A 63 -3.97 7.85 7.23
C ALA A 63 -4.47 9.07 6.41
N PRO A 64 -5.27 8.85 5.37
CA PRO A 64 -5.71 9.91 4.48
C PRO A 64 -6.69 10.86 5.15
N SER A 65 -6.81 12.06 4.61
CA SER A 65 -7.88 12.99 4.94
C SER A 65 -9.25 12.41 4.51
N LYS A 66 -10.32 12.97 5.04
CA LYS A 66 -11.69 12.55 4.70
C LYS A 66 -11.91 12.57 3.17
N ASN A 67 -12.44 11.48 2.65
CA ASN A 67 -12.73 11.30 1.20
C ASN A 67 -11.49 11.32 0.28
N LYS A 68 -10.32 11.06 0.81
CA LYS A 68 -9.08 10.92 0.04
C LYS A 68 -8.39 9.61 0.34
N ASN A 69 -7.34 9.31 -0.40
CA ASN A 69 -6.49 8.15 -0.21
C ASN A 69 -5.04 8.57 -0.03
N THR A 70 -4.30 7.87 0.80
CA THR A 70 -2.84 7.89 0.80
C THR A 70 -2.34 6.71 -0.03
N ILE A 71 -1.46 6.96 -0.97
CA ILE A 71 -0.85 5.92 -1.80
C ILE A 71 0.55 5.65 -1.28
N ILE A 72 0.85 4.39 -0.99
CA ILE A 72 2.16 3.96 -0.52
C ILE A 72 2.76 2.98 -1.52
N VAL A 73 3.88 3.37 -2.12
CA VAL A 73 4.63 2.54 -3.06
C VAL A 73 5.82 1.92 -2.36
N ALA A 74 5.75 0.61 -2.18
CA ALA A 74 6.72 -0.17 -1.43
C ALA A 74 7.07 -1.47 -2.16
N HIS A 75 7.59 -2.45 -1.42
CA HIS A 75 7.94 -3.78 -1.92
C HIS A 75 7.02 -4.82 -1.28
N ASN A 76 6.75 -5.92 -1.97
CA ASN A 76 5.81 -6.93 -1.47
C ASN A 76 6.19 -7.51 -0.10
N GLY A 77 7.47 -7.72 0.16
CA GLY A 77 7.95 -8.23 1.44
C GLY A 77 7.78 -7.29 2.64
N VAL A 78 7.48 -6.00 2.38
CA VAL A 78 7.25 -4.99 3.43
C VAL A 78 5.85 -5.14 4.03
N MET A 79 4.86 -5.52 3.22
CA MET A 79 3.45 -5.54 3.59
C MET A 79 2.91 -6.96 3.85
N SER A 80 3.78 -7.96 3.89
CA SER A 80 3.36 -9.36 3.88
C SER A 80 3.15 -10.00 5.24
N ARG A 81 3.37 -9.30 6.37
CA ARG A 81 3.38 -9.94 7.69
C ARG A 81 2.75 -9.05 8.75
N ASN A 82 1.98 -9.64 9.65
CA ASN A 82 1.52 -9.08 10.95
C ASN A 82 1.13 -7.60 10.99
N ILE A 83 0.79 -7.02 9.85
CA ILE A 83 0.47 -5.61 9.72
C ILE A 83 -1.02 -5.38 9.97
N PHE A 84 -1.83 -6.35 9.61
CA PHE A 84 -3.29 -6.28 9.72
C PHE A 84 -3.78 -6.87 11.03
N ASP A 85 -4.59 -6.12 11.76
CA ASP A 85 -5.07 -6.51 13.10
C ASP A 85 -6.11 -7.65 13.06
N GLU A 86 -6.66 -7.97 11.89
CA GLU A 86 -7.73 -8.97 11.71
C GLU A 86 -7.20 -10.38 11.37
N PHE A 87 -5.90 -10.54 11.15
CA PHE A 87 -5.32 -11.80 10.70
C PHE A 87 -4.35 -12.38 11.72
N PRO A 88 -4.24 -13.73 11.78
CA PRO A 88 -3.25 -14.38 12.62
C PRO A 88 -1.83 -13.92 12.33
N ALA A 89 -0.97 -13.95 13.33
CA ALA A 89 0.41 -13.49 13.29
C ALA A 89 1.29 -14.18 12.23
N ASP A 90 0.91 -15.35 11.77
CA ASP A 90 1.57 -16.15 10.73
C ASP A 90 0.99 -15.97 9.32
N SER A 91 -0.04 -15.12 9.18
CA SER A 91 -0.65 -14.85 7.87
C SER A 91 0.35 -14.19 6.93
N ASN A 92 0.54 -14.78 5.77
CA ASN A 92 1.48 -14.33 4.76
C ASN A 92 0.71 -13.85 3.52
N PHE A 93 0.73 -12.55 3.27
CA PHE A 93 0.10 -11.97 2.08
C PHE A 93 1.18 -11.71 1.03
N TYR A 94 1.12 -12.43 -0.07
CA TYR A 94 2.03 -12.25 -1.19
C TYR A 94 1.35 -11.48 -2.32
N LEU A 95 2.01 -10.42 -2.79
CA LEU A 95 1.59 -9.68 -3.99
C LEU A 95 2.55 -9.97 -5.13
N LYS A 96 2.03 -10.22 -6.31
CA LYS A 96 2.81 -10.19 -7.55
C LYS A 96 3.18 -8.76 -7.93
N GLN A 97 4.02 -8.60 -8.95
CA GLN A 97 4.37 -7.27 -9.45
C GLN A 97 3.12 -6.51 -9.90
N GLY A 98 3.00 -5.26 -9.46
CA GLY A 98 1.83 -4.44 -9.72
C GLY A 98 0.60 -4.76 -8.87
N GLY A 99 0.67 -5.75 -7.98
CA GLY A 99 -0.37 -6.01 -6.99
C GLY A 99 -0.43 -4.93 -5.91
N PHE A 100 -1.58 -4.82 -5.24
CA PHE A 100 -1.75 -3.86 -4.16
C PHE A 100 -2.79 -4.30 -3.13
N PHE A 101 -2.70 -3.71 -1.96
CA PHE A 101 -3.68 -3.81 -0.89
C PHE A 101 -4.54 -2.56 -0.83
N LEU A 102 -5.84 -2.75 -0.65
CA LEU A 102 -6.74 -1.69 -0.20
C LEU A 102 -6.90 -1.82 1.32
N ILE A 103 -6.43 -0.79 2.03
CA ILE A 103 -6.36 -0.77 3.49
C ILE A 103 -7.25 0.35 4.03
N LYS A 104 -7.97 0.08 5.10
CA LYS A 104 -8.70 1.09 5.88
C LYS A 104 -8.07 1.22 7.26
N VAL A 105 -7.78 2.45 7.66
CA VAL A 105 -7.42 2.78 9.03
C VAL A 105 -8.66 3.32 9.73
N GLU A 106 -9.09 2.68 10.80
CA GLU A 106 -10.30 3.00 11.55
C GLU A 106 -10.12 2.60 13.02
N ASP A 107 -10.42 3.49 13.95
CA ASP A 107 -10.30 3.28 15.39
C ASP A 107 -8.89 2.80 15.80
N ASN A 108 -7.86 3.41 15.22
CA ASN A 108 -6.45 3.05 15.40
C ASN A 108 -6.11 1.59 15.03
N LYS A 109 -6.92 0.97 14.17
CA LYS A 109 -6.73 -0.38 13.63
C LYS A 109 -6.50 -0.35 12.13
N ILE A 110 -5.69 -1.27 11.66
CA ILE A 110 -5.35 -1.42 10.24
C ILE A 110 -6.13 -2.62 9.71
N LYS A 111 -7.11 -2.35 8.85
CA LYS A 111 -8.00 -3.36 8.27
C LYS A 111 -7.68 -3.56 6.79
N LEU A 112 -7.40 -4.79 6.39
CA LEU A 112 -7.30 -5.15 4.98
C LEU A 112 -8.71 -5.25 4.39
N LYS A 113 -9.01 -4.43 3.39
CA LYS A 113 -10.30 -4.46 2.71
C LYS A 113 -10.29 -5.32 1.47
N HIS A 114 -9.21 -5.29 0.72
CA HIS A 114 -9.07 -6.10 -0.48
C HIS A 114 -7.61 -6.31 -0.85
N THR A 115 -7.34 -7.42 -1.53
CA THR A 115 -6.03 -7.74 -2.12
C THR A 115 -6.19 -7.96 -3.61
N PHE A 116 -5.42 -7.22 -4.40
CA PHE A 116 -5.30 -7.44 -5.82
C PHE A 116 -3.90 -7.99 -6.11
N ASP A 117 -3.81 -9.27 -6.41
CA ASP A 117 -2.53 -9.94 -6.68
C ASP A 117 -1.81 -9.35 -7.88
N GLU A 118 -2.57 -8.89 -8.86
CA GLU A 118 -2.08 -8.35 -10.12
C GLU A 118 -2.96 -7.19 -10.56
N PHE A 119 -2.33 -6.15 -11.12
CA PHE A 119 -3.04 -4.94 -11.53
C PHE A 119 -4.14 -5.19 -12.58
N TYR A 120 -3.94 -6.13 -13.50
CA TYR A 120 -4.95 -6.41 -14.54
C TYR A 120 -6.25 -6.97 -13.96
N LYS A 121 -6.20 -7.72 -12.86
CA LYS A 121 -7.41 -8.22 -12.18
C LYS A 121 -8.26 -7.09 -11.63
N PHE A 122 -7.62 -6.04 -11.12
CA PHE A 122 -8.32 -4.84 -10.70
C PHE A 122 -8.99 -4.14 -11.88
N SER A 123 -8.31 -3.99 -13.01
CA SER A 123 -8.87 -3.35 -14.20
C SER A 123 -10.03 -4.13 -14.79
N SER A 124 -9.96 -5.47 -14.84
CA SER A 124 -11.07 -6.30 -15.32
C SER A 124 -12.32 -6.18 -14.43
N THR A 125 -12.15 -6.22 -13.12
CA THR A 125 -13.26 -6.05 -12.16
C THR A 125 -13.98 -4.71 -12.33
N LEU A 126 -13.28 -3.66 -12.77
CA LEU A 126 -13.89 -2.36 -13.03
C LEU A 126 -14.67 -2.30 -14.35
N LEU A 127 -14.20 -3.04 -15.34
CA LEU A 127 -14.88 -3.13 -16.65
C LEU A 127 -16.15 -3.98 -16.59
N GLU A 128 -16.23 -4.91 -15.66
CA GLU A 128 -17.37 -5.81 -15.46
C GLU A 128 -18.51 -5.19 -14.62
N ARG A 129 -18.39 -3.96 -14.14
CA ARG A 129 -19.48 -3.31 -13.40
C ARG A 129 -20.68 -3.06 -14.33
N PRO A 130 -21.88 -3.57 -14.00
CA PRO A 130 -23.10 -3.24 -14.76
C PRO A 130 -23.37 -1.74 -14.62
N GLY A 131 -23.35 -1.04 -15.73
CA GLY A 131 -23.65 0.40 -15.79
C GLY A 131 -22.74 1.23 -16.71
N ASN A 132 -21.74 0.64 -17.33
CA ASN A 132 -20.90 1.30 -18.34
C ASN A 132 -21.31 0.88 -19.78
N ASN A 133 -22.60 0.83 -20.06
CA ASN A 133 -23.14 0.77 -21.42
C ASN A 133 -23.78 2.08 -21.76
#